data_49bc1bd106b53deb91a494ff91f7a349
#
_entry.id   49bc1bd106b53deb91a494ff91f7a349
#
_cell.length_a   1.000
_cell.length_b   1.000
_cell.length_c   1.000
_cell.angle_alpha   90.00
_cell.angle_beta   90.00
_cell.angle_gamma   90.00
#
_symmetry.space_group_name_H-M   'P 1'
#
loop_
_entity.id
_entity.type
_entity.pdbx_description
1 polymer ?
#
loop_
_entity_poly.entity_id
_entity_poly.type
_entity_poly.pdbx_seq_one_letter_code
_entity_poly.pdbx_strand_id
1 'polypeptide(L)'
;LPGVSFVAGEVLAAYFRRPEPVVPSEAVSPDSRLYCAMEWHAALESLYWSLGNRWLNAPHSIALAENKPRQLGAAILCGMKVPPTLVTNDPKVAAAFCVEQEQVVGKPLRQALTQVDGRDSVVFTSRVGVDLVHDVAALRAAPVILQQEIRKAYDVRVTVVGPDVFAATIDSQTQADTQVDWRRSSRSDLAHTAIELPEFLRQQCIELTKSLGLRFGAIDFVLDEGGEYW
;
A
#
# COMPACT_ATOMS: atom_id res chain seq x y z
N LEU A 1 -8.60 26.06 6.94
CA LEU A 1 -9.46 27.20 6.57
C LEU A 1 -9.31 28.27 7.65
N PRO A 2 -8.80 29.48 7.32
CA PRO A 2 -8.69 30.56 8.30
C PRO A 2 -10.07 30.90 8.88
N GLY A 3 -10.15 31.03 10.22
CA GLY A 3 -11.39 31.43 10.90
C GLY A 3 -12.40 30.31 11.20
N VAL A 4 -12.06 29.04 10.94
CA VAL A 4 -12.91 27.92 11.35
C VAL A 4 -12.42 27.36 12.68
N SER A 5 -13.30 27.32 13.67
CA SER A 5 -13.07 26.62 14.94
C SER A 5 -14.16 25.57 15.15
N PHE A 6 -13.81 24.47 15.81
CA PHE A 6 -14.75 23.41 16.17
C PHE A 6 -14.35 22.79 17.52
N VAL A 7 -15.32 22.16 18.16
CA VAL A 7 -15.08 21.39 19.38
C VAL A 7 -14.99 19.92 19.00
N ALA A 8 -13.90 19.24 19.36
CA ALA A 8 -13.67 17.84 19.00
C ALA A 8 -14.84 16.91 19.44
N GLY A 9 -15.52 17.26 20.55
CA GLY A 9 -16.70 16.53 21.03
C GLY A 9 -17.91 16.59 20.09
N GLU A 10 -18.02 17.61 19.26
CA GLU A 10 -19.13 17.84 18.33
C GLU A 10 -18.91 17.20 16.96
N VAL A 11 -17.70 16.70 16.67
CA VAL A 11 -17.40 16.01 15.41
C VAL A 11 -18.15 14.68 15.38
N LEU A 12 -19.04 14.49 14.43
CA LEU A 12 -19.85 13.28 14.28
C LEU A 12 -19.08 12.18 13.55
N ALA A 13 -18.33 12.52 12.51
CA ALA A 13 -17.52 11.62 11.72
C ALA A 13 -16.30 12.33 11.12
N ALA A 14 -15.22 11.59 10.90
CA ALA A 14 -14.00 12.10 10.32
C ALA A 14 -13.45 11.11 9.28
N TYR A 15 -12.88 11.66 8.22
CA TYR A 15 -12.23 10.91 7.16
C TYR A 15 -10.78 11.39 6.97
N PHE A 16 -9.83 10.47 7.12
CA PHE A 16 -8.41 10.77 6.93
C PHE A 16 -8.00 10.41 5.51
N ARG A 17 -7.81 11.44 4.66
CA ARG A 17 -7.39 11.26 3.28
C ARG A 17 -6.03 11.90 3.02
N ARG A 18 -4.99 11.38 3.70
CA ARG A 18 -3.60 11.78 3.52
C ARG A 18 -3.43 13.31 3.45
N PRO A 19 -3.74 14.04 4.53
CA PRO A 19 -3.49 15.47 4.56
C PRO A 19 -2.00 15.73 4.38
N GLU A 20 -1.67 16.83 3.74
CA GLU A 20 -0.29 17.29 3.64
C GLU A 20 0.26 17.60 5.04
N PRO A 21 1.55 17.39 5.27
CA PRO A 21 2.19 17.82 6.50
C PRO A 21 2.02 19.33 6.72
N VAL A 22 1.89 19.73 7.97
CA VAL A 22 1.83 21.16 8.29
C VAL A 22 3.18 21.81 7.98
N VAL A 23 3.14 22.82 7.13
CA VAL A 23 4.31 23.66 6.82
C VAL A 23 4.20 24.92 7.65
N PRO A 24 5.18 25.20 8.56
CA PRO A 24 5.19 26.45 9.32
C PRO A 24 5.27 27.66 8.40
N SER A 25 4.64 28.76 8.83
CA SER A 25 4.66 30.02 8.10
C SER A 25 6.08 30.49 7.79
N GLU A 26 6.29 31.15 6.66
CA GLU A 26 7.57 31.77 6.30
C GLU A 26 8.02 32.85 7.28
N ALA A 27 7.08 33.43 8.05
CA ALA A 27 7.39 34.36 9.14
C ALA A 27 8.12 33.72 10.33
N VAL A 28 8.11 32.38 10.44
CA VAL A 28 8.88 31.65 11.46
C VAL A 28 10.35 31.56 11.03
N SER A 29 11.26 31.92 11.96
CA SER A 29 12.70 31.82 11.69
C SER A 29 13.10 30.39 11.27
N PRO A 30 14.08 30.22 10.36
CA PRO A 30 14.51 28.89 9.89
C PRO A 30 14.84 27.92 11.03
N ASP A 31 15.50 28.40 12.07
CA ASP A 31 15.93 27.62 13.24
C ASP A 31 14.74 27.08 14.07
N SER A 32 13.60 27.77 14.03
CA SER A 32 12.39 27.41 14.78
C SER A 32 11.38 26.61 13.98
N ARG A 33 11.56 26.47 12.66
CA ARG A 33 10.57 25.81 11.79
C ARG A 33 10.34 24.35 12.15
N LEU A 34 11.43 23.61 12.42
CA LEU A 34 11.32 22.20 12.81
C LEU A 34 10.54 22.06 14.13
N TYR A 35 10.86 22.88 15.13
CA TYR A 35 10.14 22.88 16.39
C TYR A 35 8.64 23.16 16.18
N CYS A 36 8.28 24.21 15.45
CA CYS A 36 6.89 24.53 15.16
C CYS A 36 6.16 23.38 14.41
N ALA A 37 6.83 22.75 13.46
CA ALA A 37 6.25 21.62 12.74
C ALA A 37 5.97 20.42 13.67
N MET A 38 6.88 20.12 14.59
CA MET A 38 6.71 19.06 15.59
C MET A 38 5.57 19.37 16.57
N GLU A 39 5.44 20.61 17.04
CA GLU A 39 4.34 21.03 17.93
C GLU A 39 2.98 20.91 17.23
N TRP A 40 2.89 21.33 15.96
CA TRP A 40 1.68 21.13 15.17
C TRP A 40 1.35 19.66 14.96
N HIS A 41 2.37 18.83 14.72
CA HIS A 41 2.18 17.38 14.57
C HIS A 41 1.60 16.77 15.87
N ALA A 42 2.20 17.09 17.02
CA ALA A 42 1.73 16.63 18.32
C ALA A 42 0.28 17.09 18.63
N ALA A 43 -0.05 18.34 18.30
CA ALA A 43 -1.40 18.86 18.47
C ALA A 43 -2.42 18.11 17.58
N LEU A 44 -2.08 17.86 16.31
CA LEU A 44 -2.92 17.09 15.40
C LEU A 44 -3.07 15.64 15.84
N GLU A 45 -2.00 14.99 16.29
CA GLU A 45 -2.09 13.62 16.84
C GLU A 45 -3.04 13.57 18.04
N SER A 46 -2.95 14.53 18.95
CA SER A 46 -3.85 14.62 20.11
C SER A 46 -5.31 14.77 19.68
N LEU A 47 -5.59 15.58 18.66
CA LEU A 47 -6.91 15.71 18.06
C LEU A 47 -7.35 14.37 17.42
N TYR A 48 -6.48 13.71 16.66
CA TYR A 48 -6.80 12.43 16.00
C TYR A 48 -7.17 11.35 17.03
N TRP A 49 -6.44 11.27 18.12
CA TRP A 49 -6.76 10.36 19.23
C TRP A 49 -8.08 10.70 19.89
N SER A 50 -8.40 11.99 20.08
CA SER A 50 -9.65 12.42 20.73
C SER A 50 -10.92 12.06 19.94
N LEU A 51 -10.80 11.86 18.63
CA LEU A 51 -11.94 11.50 17.78
C LEU A 51 -12.31 10.00 17.87
N GLY A 52 -11.40 9.14 18.35
CA GLY A 52 -11.67 7.73 18.64
C GLY A 52 -12.37 6.98 17.48
N ASN A 53 -13.52 6.39 17.78
CA ASN A 53 -14.31 5.60 16.81
C ASN A 53 -15.05 6.41 15.75
N ARG A 54 -14.92 7.72 15.73
CA ARG A 54 -15.55 8.59 14.72
C ARG A 54 -14.81 8.61 13.39
N TRP A 55 -13.61 8.05 13.33
CA TRP A 55 -12.87 7.88 12.11
C TRP A 55 -13.46 6.81 11.19
N LEU A 56 -13.53 7.07 9.91
CA LEU A 56 -13.76 6.02 8.91
C LEU A 56 -12.59 5.04 8.92
N ASN A 57 -11.35 5.53 8.81
CA ASN A 57 -10.16 4.83 9.28
C ASN A 57 -9.35 5.78 10.15
N ALA A 58 -9.00 5.33 11.34
CA ALA A 58 -8.14 6.12 12.23
C ALA A 58 -6.72 6.24 11.64
N PRO A 59 -6.08 7.42 11.70
CA PRO A 59 -4.76 7.64 11.12
C PRO A 59 -3.70 6.63 11.57
N HIS A 60 -3.69 6.27 12.86
CA HIS A 60 -2.77 5.27 13.40
C HIS A 60 -3.02 3.86 12.85
N SER A 61 -4.28 3.47 12.62
CA SER A 61 -4.63 2.19 11.99
C SER A 61 -4.17 2.17 10.53
N ILE A 62 -4.31 3.28 9.80
CA ILE A 62 -3.80 3.43 8.44
C ILE A 62 -2.27 3.24 8.43
N ALA A 63 -1.55 3.95 9.31
CA ALA A 63 -0.08 3.87 9.39
C ALA A 63 0.41 2.44 9.68
N LEU A 64 -0.28 1.70 10.55
CA LEU A 64 0.01 0.29 10.83
C LEU A 64 -0.35 -0.62 9.66
N ALA A 65 -1.46 -0.34 8.98
CA ALA A 65 -1.93 -1.14 7.86
C ALA A 65 -1.10 -0.92 6.58
N GLU A 66 -0.37 0.19 6.44
CA GLU A 66 0.54 0.44 5.32
C GLU A 66 1.81 -0.43 5.34
N ASN A 67 2.10 -1.14 6.43
CA ASN A 67 3.23 -2.05 6.52
C ASN A 67 2.97 -3.33 5.72
N LYS A 68 3.60 -3.46 4.54
CA LYS A 68 3.37 -4.59 3.61
C LYS A 68 3.67 -5.97 4.21
N PRO A 69 4.79 -6.21 4.92
CA PRO A 69 5.01 -7.49 5.60
C PRO A 69 3.88 -7.85 6.58
N ARG A 70 3.36 -6.86 7.32
CA ARG A 70 2.21 -7.06 8.22
C ARG A 70 0.94 -7.39 7.45
N GLN A 71 0.68 -6.72 6.32
CA GLN A 71 -0.48 -7.02 5.45
C GLN A 71 -0.45 -8.48 5.00
N LEU A 72 0.71 -8.95 4.49
CA LEU A 72 0.88 -10.32 4.02
C LEU A 72 0.69 -11.34 5.15
N GLY A 73 1.27 -11.08 6.33
CA GLY A 73 1.07 -11.94 7.50
C GLY A 73 -0.40 -12.00 7.95
N ALA A 74 -1.09 -10.87 7.96
CA ALA A 74 -2.51 -10.82 8.29
C ALA A 74 -3.38 -11.55 7.23
N ALA A 75 -3.05 -11.43 5.95
CA ALA A 75 -3.73 -12.14 4.87
C ALA A 75 -3.60 -13.66 5.01
N ILE A 76 -2.40 -14.17 5.33
CA ILE A 76 -2.17 -15.59 5.61
C ILE A 76 -3.03 -16.06 6.80
N LEU A 77 -3.08 -15.29 7.89
CA LEU A 77 -3.90 -15.62 9.06
C LEU A 77 -5.40 -15.63 8.77
N CYS A 78 -5.85 -14.84 7.79
CA CYS A 78 -7.22 -14.88 7.27
C CYS A 78 -7.45 -16.00 6.23
N GLY A 79 -6.47 -16.87 5.99
CA GLY A 79 -6.58 -17.99 5.04
C GLY A 79 -6.44 -17.62 3.57
N MET A 80 -5.94 -16.41 3.26
CA MET A 80 -5.68 -16.00 1.88
C MET A 80 -4.38 -16.61 1.35
N LYS A 81 -4.34 -16.88 0.07
CA LYS A 81 -3.09 -17.24 -0.63
C LYS A 81 -2.24 -15.98 -0.79
N VAL A 82 -0.95 -16.12 -0.49
CA VAL A 82 0.05 -15.08 -0.65
C VAL A 82 1.23 -15.66 -1.42
N PRO A 83 1.70 -15.03 -2.50
CA PRO A 83 2.86 -15.52 -3.22
C PRO A 83 4.10 -15.61 -2.30
N PRO A 84 4.98 -16.60 -2.49
CA PRO A 84 6.25 -16.68 -1.81
C PRO A 84 6.94 -15.30 -1.77
N THR A 85 7.30 -14.87 -0.56
CA THR A 85 7.77 -13.51 -0.33
C THR A 85 8.96 -13.52 0.61
N LEU A 86 9.98 -12.76 0.26
CA LEU A 86 11.19 -12.53 1.03
C LEU A 86 11.42 -11.03 1.24
N VAL A 87 11.80 -10.65 2.45
CA VAL A 87 12.29 -9.28 2.75
C VAL A 87 13.75 -9.40 3.14
N THR A 88 14.65 -8.82 2.35
CA THR A 88 16.09 -8.94 2.59
C THR A 88 16.89 -7.76 2.03
N ASN A 89 18.07 -7.55 2.60
CA ASN A 89 19.14 -6.76 2.03
C ASN A 89 20.43 -7.60 1.86
N ASP A 90 20.34 -8.94 2.02
CA ASP A 90 21.46 -9.85 1.78
C ASP A 90 21.44 -10.34 0.33
N PRO A 91 22.47 -10.01 -0.48
CA PRO A 91 22.53 -10.41 -1.89
C PRO A 91 22.55 -11.93 -2.11
N LYS A 92 23.13 -12.71 -1.17
CA LYS A 92 23.17 -14.18 -1.31
C LYS A 92 21.78 -14.79 -1.10
N VAL A 93 21.06 -14.29 -0.12
CA VAL A 93 19.69 -14.75 0.18
C VAL A 93 18.75 -14.32 -0.94
N ALA A 94 18.91 -13.10 -1.47
CA ALA A 94 18.15 -12.60 -2.62
C ALA A 94 18.40 -13.47 -3.87
N ALA A 95 19.66 -13.81 -4.16
CA ALA A 95 20.02 -14.65 -5.29
C ALA A 95 19.41 -16.06 -5.20
N ALA A 96 19.49 -16.69 -4.02
CA ALA A 96 18.90 -18.00 -3.79
C ALA A 96 17.38 -17.99 -4.03
N PHE A 97 16.69 -16.97 -3.53
CA PHE A 97 15.24 -16.79 -3.72
C PHE A 97 14.89 -16.62 -5.22
N CYS A 98 15.66 -15.82 -5.98
CA CYS A 98 15.42 -15.63 -7.40
C CYS A 98 15.63 -16.92 -8.21
N VAL A 99 16.56 -17.77 -7.81
CA VAL A 99 16.77 -19.08 -8.44
C VAL A 99 15.61 -20.04 -8.14
N GLU A 100 15.14 -20.04 -6.90
CA GLU A 100 14.05 -20.92 -6.44
C GLU A 100 12.71 -20.57 -7.09
N GLN A 101 12.39 -19.26 -7.21
CA GLN A 101 11.08 -18.80 -7.67
C GLN A 101 11.00 -18.53 -9.19
N GLU A 102 12.10 -18.67 -9.93
CA GLU A 102 12.22 -18.47 -11.39
C GLU A 102 11.85 -17.04 -11.87
N GLN A 103 10.66 -16.56 -11.55
CA GLN A 103 10.19 -15.22 -11.88
C GLN A 103 9.89 -14.44 -10.60
N VAL A 104 10.56 -13.33 -10.42
CA VAL A 104 10.49 -12.53 -9.19
C VAL A 104 10.22 -11.06 -9.51
N VAL A 105 9.38 -10.43 -8.72
CA VAL A 105 9.19 -8.98 -8.73
C VAL A 105 9.75 -8.36 -7.46
N GLY A 106 10.35 -7.18 -7.61
CA GLY A 106 10.82 -6.34 -6.53
C GLY A 106 9.77 -5.28 -6.19
N LYS A 107 9.55 -5.06 -4.90
CA LYS A 107 8.61 -4.05 -4.39
C LYS A 107 9.27 -3.25 -3.27
N PRO A 108 9.04 -1.93 -3.18
CA PRO A 108 9.48 -1.17 -2.01
C PRO A 108 8.66 -1.57 -0.78
N LEU A 109 9.26 -1.58 0.41
CA LEU A 109 8.56 -1.86 1.67
C LEU A 109 7.51 -0.80 1.98
N ARG A 110 7.81 0.45 1.65
CA ARG A 110 6.90 1.58 1.77
C ARG A 110 6.71 2.22 0.40
N GLN A 111 5.63 2.95 0.20
CA GLN A 111 5.46 3.72 -1.03
C GLN A 111 6.67 4.64 -1.19
N ALA A 112 7.49 4.36 -2.17
CA ALA A 112 8.71 5.12 -2.38
C ALA A 112 8.42 6.25 -3.36
N LEU A 113 8.14 7.43 -2.85
CA LEU A 113 8.49 8.65 -3.54
C LEU A 113 10.02 8.76 -3.42
N THR A 114 10.69 8.79 -4.54
CA THR A 114 12.13 9.04 -4.64
C THR A 114 12.35 10.25 -5.53
N GLN A 115 13.51 10.86 -5.42
CA GLN A 115 13.91 11.90 -6.35
C GLN A 115 14.95 11.34 -7.32
N VAL A 116 14.68 11.49 -8.60
CA VAL A 116 15.62 11.18 -9.67
C VAL A 116 15.85 12.48 -10.44
N ASP A 117 17.09 12.94 -10.49
CA ASP A 117 17.48 14.21 -11.14
C ASP A 117 16.64 15.42 -10.67
N GLY A 118 16.34 15.47 -9.35
CA GLY A 118 15.56 16.55 -8.75
C GLY A 118 14.05 16.51 -9.07
N ARG A 119 13.57 15.43 -9.69
CA ARG A 119 12.14 15.21 -9.97
C ARG A 119 11.59 14.10 -9.09
N ASP A 120 10.39 14.31 -8.57
CA ASP A 120 9.70 13.27 -7.82
C ASP A 120 9.38 12.09 -8.74
N SER A 121 9.75 10.90 -8.30
CA SER A 121 9.54 9.65 -9.01
C SER A 121 8.93 8.61 -8.09
N VAL A 122 8.09 7.73 -8.65
CA VAL A 122 7.44 6.64 -7.90
C VAL A 122 8.11 5.32 -8.27
N VAL A 123 8.54 4.55 -7.27
CA VAL A 123 9.04 3.20 -7.47
C VAL A 123 7.87 2.23 -7.50
N PHE A 124 7.60 1.69 -8.67
CA PHE A 124 6.58 0.66 -8.91
C PHE A 124 7.15 -0.74 -8.72
N THR A 125 6.23 -1.73 -8.61
CA THR A 125 6.60 -3.14 -8.75
C THR A 125 7.27 -3.37 -10.11
N SER A 126 8.42 -4.03 -10.10
CA SER A 126 9.20 -4.29 -11.31
C SER A 126 9.77 -5.70 -11.28
N ARG A 127 9.89 -6.35 -12.45
CA ARG A 127 10.60 -7.63 -12.55
C ARG A 127 12.04 -7.48 -12.12
N VAL A 128 12.52 -8.45 -11.35
CA VAL A 128 13.91 -8.52 -10.92
C VAL A 128 14.68 -9.28 -11.98
N GLY A 129 15.53 -8.56 -12.70
CA GLY A 129 16.53 -9.18 -13.59
C GLY A 129 17.73 -9.69 -12.81
N VAL A 130 18.51 -10.55 -13.46
CA VAL A 130 19.78 -11.06 -12.90
C VAL A 130 20.74 -9.92 -12.50
N ASP A 131 20.67 -8.78 -13.19
CA ASP A 131 21.52 -7.61 -12.93
C ASP A 131 21.27 -7.00 -11.53
N LEU A 132 20.01 -6.99 -11.07
CA LEU A 132 19.69 -6.46 -9.73
C LEU A 132 20.31 -7.30 -8.61
N VAL A 133 20.40 -8.62 -8.83
CA VAL A 133 21.01 -9.53 -7.85
C VAL A 133 22.53 -9.36 -7.81
N HIS A 134 23.12 -8.88 -8.89
CA HIS A 134 24.55 -8.58 -8.99
C HIS A 134 24.91 -7.18 -8.48
N ASP A 135 23.95 -6.27 -8.34
CA ASP A 135 24.18 -4.97 -7.66
C ASP A 135 24.16 -5.13 -6.14
N VAL A 136 25.24 -5.72 -5.66
CA VAL A 136 25.46 -5.98 -4.22
C VAL A 136 25.39 -4.69 -3.38
N ALA A 137 25.85 -3.58 -3.94
CA ALA A 137 25.88 -2.30 -3.22
C ALA A 137 24.46 -1.76 -3.02
N ALA A 138 23.62 -1.76 -4.07
CA ALA A 138 22.23 -1.32 -3.98
C ALA A 138 21.41 -2.20 -3.04
N LEU A 139 21.54 -3.53 -3.11
CA LEU A 139 20.82 -4.44 -2.21
C LEU A 139 21.21 -4.25 -0.75
N ARG A 140 22.50 -4.01 -0.45
CA ARG A 140 22.94 -3.77 0.92
C ARG A 140 22.52 -2.43 1.48
N ALA A 141 22.25 -1.46 0.61
CA ALA A 141 21.87 -0.11 1.04
C ALA A 141 20.49 -0.06 1.72
N ALA A 142 19.52 -0.89 1.29
CA ALA A 142 18.18 -0.93 1.87
C ALA A 142 17.51 -2.29 1.65
N PRO A 143 16.67 -2.75 2.59
CA PRO A 143 15.89 -3.97 2.38
C PRO A 143 14.84 -3.77 1.28
N VAL A 144 14.59 -4.83 0.52
CA VAL A 144 13.61 -4.91 -0.56
C VAL A 144 12.66 -6.08 -0.32
N ILE A 145 11.43 -5.97 -0.78
CA ILE A 145 10.52 -7.11 -0.90
C ILE A 145 10.77 -7.77 -2.25
N LEU A 146 11.16 -9.03 -2.23
CA LEU A 146 11.17 -9.93 -3.38
C LEU A 146 9.97 -10.87 -3.27
N GLN A 147 9.22 -11.02 -4.34
CA GLN A 147 8.03 -11.85 -4.34
C GLN A 147 7.94 -12.62 -5.65
N GLN A 148 7.50 -13.88 -5.60
CA GLN A 148 7.21 -14.65 -6.80
C GLN A 148 6.21 -13.90 -7.69
N GLU A 149 6.51 -13.78 -8.97
CA GLU A 149 5.58 -13.23 -9.94
C GLU A 149 4.54 -14.30 -10.29
N ILE A 150 3.28 -14.02 -10.04
CA ILE A 150 2.17 -14.88 -10.43
C ILE A 150 1.72 -14.51 -11.84
N ARG A 151 1.64 -15.49 -12.74
CA ARG A 151 1.04 -15.29 -14.07
C ARG A 151 -0.43 -14.98 -13.88
N LYS A 152 -0.83 -13.80 -14.30
CA LYS A 152 -2.18 -13.30 -14.08
C LYS A 152 -2.99 -13.24 -15.37
N ALA A 153 -4.25 -13.66 -15.26
CA ALA A 153 -5.28 -13.34 -16.23
C ALA A 153 -5.77 -11.90 -16.04
N TYR A 154 -6.00 -11.51 -14.77
CA TYR A 154 -6.46 -10.17 -14.40
C TYR A 154 -5.84 -9.69 -13.10
N ASP A 155 -5.69 -8.39 -12.94
CA ASP A 155 -5.66 -7.78 -11.61
C ASP A 155 -7.10 -7.66 -11.10
N VAL A 156 -7.31 -7.80 -9.77
CA VAL A 156 -8.63 -7.65 -9.17
C VAL A 156 -8.54 -6.63 -8.05
N ARG A 157 -9.32 -5.57 -8.16
CA ARG A 157 -9.46 -4.54 -7.14
C ARG A 157 -10.67 -4.83 -6.29
N VAL A 158 -10.47 -5.06 -5.00
CA VAL A 158 -11.54 -5.27 -4.02
C VAL A 158 -11.59 -4.08 -3.08
N THR A 159 -12.77 -3.49 -2.92
CA THR A 159 -13.02 -2.41 -1.96
C THR A 159 -13.95 -2.91 -0.88
N VAL A 160 -13.51 -2.83 0.37
CA VAL A 160 -14.29 -3.22 1.55
C VAL A 160 -14.73 -1.96 2.28
N VAL A 161 -16.03 -1.87 2.59
CA VAL A 161 -16.63 -0.76 3.36
C VAL A 161 -17.53 -1.37 4.45
N GLY A 162 -16.99 -1.50 5.65
CA GLY A 162 -17.70 -2.21 6.72
C GLY A 162 -18.02 -3.66 6.32
N PRO A 163 -19.30 -4.04 6.19
CA PRO A 163 -19.71 -5.39 5.74
C PRO A 163 -19.81 -5.52 4.21
N ASP A 164 -19.74 -4.41 3.48
CA ASP A 164 -19.94 -4.41 2.04
C ASP A 164 -18.63 -4.60 1.29
N VAL A 165 -18.67 -5.41 0.24
CA VAL A 165 -17.50 -5.73 -0.60
C VAL A 165 -17.87 -5.52 -2.05
N PHE A 166 -17.05 -4.73 -2.74
CA PHE A 166 -17.16 -4.43 -4.16
C PHE A 166 -15.89 -4.91 -4.86
N ALA A 167 -16.02 -5.60 -5.97
CA ALA A 167 -14.88 -6.13 -6.72
C ALA A 167 -14.97 -5.81 -8.21
N ALA A 168 -13.83 -5.57 -8.82
CA ALA A 168 -13.71 -5.41 -10.26
C ALA A 168 -12.42 -6.06 -10.77
N THR A 169 -12.51 -6.75 -11.90
CA THR A 169 -11.33 -7.14 -12.66
C THR A 169 -10.81 -5.96 -13.46
N ILE A 170 -9.49 -5.90 -13.61
CA ILE A 170 -8.77 -4.89 -14.39
C ILE A 170 -7.99 -5.64 -15.46
N ASP A 171 -8.26 -5.34 -16.72
CA ASP A 171 -7.58 -5.93 -17.86
C ASP A 171 -6.20 -5.27 -18.08
N SER A 172 -5.24 -5.68 -17.27
CA SER A 172 -3.88 -5.16 -17.29
C SER A 172 -2.95 -5.88 -18.27
N GLN A 173 -3.38 -7.02 -18.84
CA GLN A 173 -2.52 -7.88 -19.65
C GLN A 173 -2.47 -7.46 -21.11
N THR A 174 -3.41 -6.66 -21.56
CA THR A 174 -3.48 -6.17 -22.94
C THR A 174 -2.36 -5.19 -23.32
N GLN A 175 -1.66 -4.63 -22.32
CA GLN A 175 -0.64 -3.60 -22.56
C GLN A 175 0.66 -3.91 -21.80
N ALA A 176 1.79 -3.79 -22.46
CA ALA A 176 3.11 -4.18 -21.92
C ALA A 176 3.51 -3.40 -20.63
N ASP A 177 3.12 -2.15 -20.52
CA ASP A 177 3.43 -1.26 -19.38
C ASP A 177 2.60 -1.54 -18.14
N THR A 178 1.46 -2.21 -18.27
CA THR A 178 0.55 -2.54 -17.15
C THR A 178 0.63 -3.98 -16.68
N GLN A 179 1.34 -4.86 -17.41
CA GLN A 179 1.41 -6.30 -17.12
C GLN A 179 1.92 -6.62 -15.71
N VAL A 180 2.90 -5.90 -15.21
CA VAL A 180 3.48 -6.15 -13.88
C VAL A 180 2.73 -5.37 -12.80
N ASP A 181 2.49 -4.08 -13.03
CA ASP A 181 1.76 -3.21 -12.11
C ASP A 181 0.80 -2.33 -12.92
N TRP A 182 -0.49 -2.60 -12.81
CA TRP A 182 -1.53 -1.88 -13.56
C TRP A 182 -1.57 -0.36 -13.27
N ARG A 183 -1.01 0.06 -12.14
CA ARG A 183 -0.93 1.47 -11.72
C ARG A 183 0.21 2.23 -12.38
N ARG A 184 1.10 1.55 -13.08
CA ARG A 184 2.28 2.17 -13.70
C ARG A 184 1.91 3.08 -14.86
N SER A 185 0.82 2.76 -15.54
CA SER A 185 0.28 3.61 -16.60
C SER A 185 -0.59 4.72 -15.99
N SER A 186 -0.41 5.95 -16.47
CA SER A 186 -1.32 7.07 -16.19
C SER A 186 -2.64 6.97 -16.98
N ARG A 187 -2.85 5.87 -17.68
CA ARG A 187 -4.01 5.63 -18.52
C ARG A 187 -5.24 5.34 -17.70
N SER A 188 -6.31 6.06 -18.01
CA SER A 188 -7.65 5.85 -17.47
C SER A 188 -8.50 4.88 -18.30
N ASP A 189 -7.90 4.24 -19.32
CA ASP A 189 -8.59 3.45 -20.35
C ASP A 189 -8.52 1.93 -20.15
N LEU A 190 -7.95 1.45 -19.03
CA LEU A 190 -8.01 0.03 -18.71
C LEU A 190 -9.45 -0.39 -18.45
N ALA A 191 -9.89 -1.48 -19.09
CA ALA A 191 -11.22 -2.02 -18.88
C ALA A 191 -11.38 -2.54 -17.43
N HIS A 192 -12.41 -2.04 -16.76
CA HIS A 192 -12.81 -2.49 -15.43
C HIS A 192 -14.16 -3.14 -15.52
N THR A 193 -14.28 -4.40 -15.09
CA THR A 193 -15.53 -5.14 -15.11
C THR A 193 -15.90 -5.54 -13.69
N ALA A 194 -17.09 -5.14 -13.23
CA ALA A 194 -17.58 -5.54 -11.92
C ALA A 194 -17.77 -7.07 -11.87
N ILE A 195 -17.33 -7.66 -10.76
CA ILE A 195 -17.47 -9.10 -10.53
C ILE A 195 -18.00 -9.38 -9.13
N GLU A 196 -18.58 -10.56 -8.95
CA GLU A 196 -18.88 -11.10 -7.63
C GLU A 196 -17.74 -12.02 -7.19
N LEU A 197 -17.24 -11.81 -5.97
CA LEU A 197 -16.25 -12.69 -5.37
C LEU A 197 -16.91 -13.96 -4.83
N PRO A 198 -16.20 -15.11 -4.81
CA PRO A 198 -16.62 -16.25 -4.03
C PRO A 198 -16.87 -15.85 -2.57
N GLU A 199 -17.92 -16.38 -1.95
CA GLU A 199 -18.34 -15.97 -0.61
C GLU A 199 -17.24 -16.12 0.44
N PHE A 200 -16.45 -17.19 0.37
CA PHE A 200 -15.33 -17.40 1.29
C PHE A 200 -14.28 -16.25 1.19
N LEU A 201 -13.97 -15.83 -0.05
CA LEU A 201 -12.99 -14.76 -0.29
C LEU A 201 -13.53 -13.40 0.15
N ARG A 202 -14.84 -13.18 -0.06
CA ARG A 202 -15.54 -12.00 0.43
C ARG A 202 -15.40 -11.87 1.96
N GLN A 203 -15.63 -12.96 2.69
CA GLN A 203 -15.48 -12.99 4.16
C GLN A 203 -14.03 -12.75 4.58
N GLN A 204 -13.06 -13.39 3.90
CA GLN A 204 -11.64 -13.16 4.16
C GLN A 204 -11.24 -11.69 3.97
N CYS A 205 -11.76 -10.99 2.94
CA CYS A 205 -11.51 -9.56 2.73
C CYS A 205 -12.04 -8.70 3.88
N ILE A 206 -13.23 -9.01 4.39
CA ILE A 206 -13.82 -8.32 5.55
C ILE A 206 -12.96 -8.56 6.80
N GLU A 207 -12.57 -9.81 7.05
CA GLU A 207 -11.75 -10.18 8.20
C GLU A 207 -10.37 -9.54 8.15
N LEU A 208 -9.70 -9.55 6.99
CA LEU A 208 -8.43 -8.88 6.80
C LEU A 208 -8.54 -7.38 7.11
N THR A 209 -9.53 -6.71 6.56
CA THR A 209 -9.77 -5.28 6.79
C THR A 209 -9.95 -4.99 8.28
N LYS A 210 -10.76 -5.79 8.98
CA LYS A 210 -10.98 -5.67 10.43
C LYS A 210 -9.71 -5.96 11.24
N SER A 211 -8.95 -7.01 10.88
CA SER A 211 -7.72 -7.41 11.59
C SER A 211 -6.64 -6.34 11.54
N LEU A 212 -6.63 -5.53 10.47
CA LEU A 212 -5.77 -4.36 10.32
C LEU A 212 -6.29 -3.12 11.04
N GLY A 213 -7.43 -3.20 11.73
CA GLY A 213 -8.06 -2.09 12.46
C GLY A 213 -8.74 -1.07 11.53
N LEU A 214 -9.15 -1.50 10.34
CA LEU A 214 -9.76 -0.65 9.32
C LEU A 214 -11.26 -0.93 9.19
N ARG A 215 -12.01 0.08 8.74
CA ARG A 215 -13.42 -0.01 8.31
C ARG A 215 -13.58 0.11 6.80
N PHE A 216 -12.56 0.66 6.16
CA PHE A 216 -12.47 0.82 4.73
C PHE A 216 -11.08 0.35 4.28
N GLY A 217 -11.02 -0.50 3.27
CA GLY A 217 -9.78 -0.97 2.69
C GLY A 217 -9.92 -1.23 1.20
N ALA A 218 -8.80 -1.15 0.52
CA ALA A 218 -8.70 -1.53 -0.88
C ALA A 218 -7.61 -2.59 -0.99
N ILE A 219 -7.99 -3.77 -1.47
CA ILE A 219 -7.16 -4.95 -1.58
C ILE A 219 -6.93 -5.22 -3.07
N ASP A 220 -5.68 -5.44 -3.45
CA ASP A 220 -5.32 -5.84 -4.81
C ASP A 220 -5.00 -7.33 -4.82
N PHE A 221 -5.68 -8.09 -5.66
CA PHE A 221 -5.39 -9.49 -5.93
C PHE A 221 -4.88 -9.66 -7.36
N VAL A 222 -4.19 -10.75 -7.56
CA VAL A 222 -3.96 -11.35 -8.87
C VAL A 222 -4.91 -12.52 -9.02
N LEU A 223 -5.70 -12.54 -10.08
CA LEU A 223 -6.44 -13.71 -10.53
C LEU A 223 -5.59 -14.41 -11.58
N ASP A 224 -5.12 -15.62 -11.28
CA ASP A 224 -4.29 -16.38 -12.20
C ASP A 224 -5.11 -17.08 -13.30
N GLU A 225 -4.41 -17.68 -14.26
CA GLU A 225 -5.03 -18.42 -15.38
C GLU A 225 -5.77 -19.68 -14.91
N GLY A 226 -5.50 -20.18 -13.70
CA GLY A 226 -6.17 -21.31 -13.07
C GLY A 226 -7.43 -20.91 -12.30
N GLY A 227 -7.74 -19.62 -12.18
CA GLY A 227 -8.89 -19.11 -11.44
C GLY A 227 -8.62 -18.92 -9.93
N GLU A 228 -7.36 -18.95 -9.49
CA GLU A 228 -6.98 -18.77 -8.10
C GLU A 228 -6.65 -17.28 -7.80
N TYR A 229 -7.08 -16.83 -6.63
CA TYR A 229 -6.80 -15.48 -6.13
C TYR A 229 -5.58 -15.49 -5.21
N TRP A 230 -4.64 -14.60 -5.55
CA TRP A 230 -3.36 -14.44 -4.83
C TRP A 230 -3.20 -13.04 -4.25
#